data_396f9827bb217139f18dcf93278fc1ca
#
_entry.id   396f9827bb217139f18dcf93278fc1ca
#
_cell.length_a   1.000
_cell.length_b   1.000
_cell.length_c   1.000
_cell.angle_alpha   90.00
_cell.angle_beta   90.00
_cell.angle_gamma   90.00
#
_symmetry.space_group_name_H-M   'P 1'
#
loop_
_entity.id
_entity.type
_entity.pdbx_description
1 polymer ?
#
loop_
_entity_poly.entity_id
_entity_poly.type
_entity_poly.pdbx_seq_one_letter_code
_entity_poly.pdbx_strand_id
1 'polypeptide(L)'
;KVYEDMEVIPTGSLTLDFALGVGGYPKGRIIEIYGPESSGKTTLALHAIAEAQKQGGYAAFIDAEHALDPKYAKALGVDIDNLILSQPDTGEQALEIVEQLVRSNAISIIVIDSVAALVPKAEIDGDMGDAHVGLQARLMSQAMRKLSGVISKTNSTAIFINQIREKVGVMFGSPETTSGG
;
A
#
# COMPACT_ATOMS: atom_id res chain seq x y z
N LYS A 1 -22.89 5.78 12.32
CA LYS A 1 -22.41 5.64 13.70
C LYS A 1 -21.29 4.60 13.85
N VAL A 2 -21.29 3.54 13.00
CA VAL A 2 -20.22 2.54 13.03
C VAL A 2 -18.86 3.16 12.71
N TYR A 3 -18.85 4.25 11.94
CA TYR A 3 -17.61 4.89 11.51
C TYR A 3 -17.03 5.86 12.55
N GLU A 4 -17.79 6.25 13.57
CA GLU A 4 -17.31 7.19 14.59
C GLU A 4 -16.22 6.58 15.48
N ASP A 5 -16.28 5.26 15.68
CA ASP A 5 -15.33 4.55 16.52
C ASP A 5 -14.16 3.93 15.75
N MET A 6 -14.11 4.14 14.42
CA MET A 6 -13.07 3.58 13.60
C MET A 6 -11.78 4.39 13.72
N GLU A 7 -10.68 3.72 14.07
CA GLU A 7 -9.37 4.35 14.05
C GLU A 7 -8.91 4.58 12.60
N VAL A 8 -8.40 5.77 12.34
CA VAL A 8 -7.99 6.18 11.00
C VAL A 8 -6.63 6.85 11.02
N ILE A 9 -5.98 6.84 9.86
CA ILE A 9 -4.78 7.62 9.59
C ILE A 9 -5.22 8.74 8.64
N PRO A 10 -5.12 10.02 9.04
CA PRO A 10 -5.48 11.11 8.14
C PRO A 10 -4.67 11.04 6.85
N THR A 11 -5.30 11.39 5.73
CA THR A 11 -4.64 11.35 4.42
C THR A 11 -3.67 12.51 4.20
N GLY A 12 -3.77 13.55 5.02
CA GLY A 12 -3.07 14.81 4.78
C GLY A 12 -3.86 15.77 3.89
N SER A 13 -5.06 15.37 3.47
CA SER A 13 -5.98 16.18 2.68
C SER A 13 -7.34 16.18 3.36
N LEU A 14 -7.80 17.33 3.85
CA LEU A 14 -9.10 17.44 4.49
C LEU A 14 -10.23 17.07 3.54
N THR A 15 -10.12 17.45 2.27
CA THR A 15 -11.12 17.13 1.27
C THR A 15 -11.24 15.62 1.07
N LEU A 16 -10.11 14.93 0.98
CA LEU A 16 -10.12 13.48 0.82
C LEU A 16 -10.60 12.78 2.09
N ASP A 17 -10.17 13.24 3.27
CA ASP A 17 -10.61 12.67 4.54
C ASP A 17 -12.14 12.74 4.67
N PHE A 18 -12.72 13.86 4.29
CA PHE A 18 -14.17 14.05 4.28
C PHE A 18 -14.84 13.12 3.26
N ALA A 19 -14.25 13.00 2.06
CA ALA A 19 -14.80 12.14 1.00
C ALA A 19 -14.78 10.66 1.38
N LEU A 20 -13.81 10.24 2.18
CA LEU A 20 -13.74 8.85 2.66
C LEU A 20 -14.79 8.55 3.72
N GLY A 21 -15.39 9.58 4.31
CA GLY A 21 -16.49 9.41 5.27
C GLY A 21 -16.10 8.96 6.65
N VAL A 22 -14.81 8.65 6.88
CA VAL A 22 -14.29 8.19 8.19
C VAL A 22 -13.15 9.07 8.71
N GLY A 23 -12.82 10.14 7.99
CA GLY A 23 -11.78 11.07 8.40
C GLY A 23 -10.36 10.66 8.02
N GLY A 24 -10.19 9.61 7.22
CA GLY A 24 -8.89 9.15 6.77
C GLY A 24 -8.89 7.68 6.36
N TYR A 25 -7.70 7.11 6.28
CA TYR A 25 -7.55 5.69 5.95
C TYR A 25 -7.84 4.83 7.18
N PRO A 26 -8.80 3.89 7.11
CA PRO A 26 -9.11 3.05 8.27
C PRO A 26 -7.97 2.08 8.59
N LYS A 27 -7.71 1.89 9.88
CA LYS A 27 -6.77 0.89 10.36
C LYS A 27 -7.37 -0.51 10.28
N GLY A 28 -6.52 -1.51 10.14
CA GLY A 28 -6.95 -2.89 9.99
C GLY A 28 -7.53 -3.20 8.61
N ARG A 29 -7.19 -2.39 7.60
CA ARG A 29 -7.72 -2.54 6.25
C ARG A 29 -6.63 -2.48 5.20
N ILE A 30 -6.94 -3.07 4.06
CA ILE A 30 -6.16 -2.92 2.84
C ILE A 30 -6.83 -1.86 2.00
N ILE A 31 -6.04 -0.91 1.51
CA ILE A 31 -6.51 0.21 0.70
C ILE A 31 -5.78 0.18 -0.62
N GLU A 32 -6.49 0.38 -1.71
CA GLU A 32 -5.88 0.58 -3.01
C GLU A 32 -6.07 2.03 -3.44
N ILE A 33 -4.96 2.66 -3.80
CA ILE A 33 -4.96 3.97 -4.46
C ILE A 33 -4.60 3.70 -5.92
N TYR A 34 -5.48 4.09 -6.83
CA TYR A 34 -5.26 3.82 -8.24
C TYR A 34 -5.43 5.07 -9.09
N GLY A 35 -4.76 5.08 -10.22
CA GLY A 35 -4.79 6.18 -11.16
C GLY A 35 -3.63 6.07 -12.15
N PRO A 36 -3.63 6.94 -13.17
CA PRO A 36 -2.53 6.97 -14.11
C PRO A 36 -1.24 7.43 -13.45
N GLU A 37 -0.12 7.18 -14.11
CA GLU A 37 1.17 7.70 -13.70
C GLU A 37 1.09 9.22 -13.54
N SER A 38 1.82 9.76 -12.57
CA SER A 38 1.85 11.20 -12.28
C SER A 38 0.53 11.79 -11.79
N SER A 39 -0.39 10.97 -11.29
CA SER A 39 -1.66 11.46 -10.73
C SER A 39 -1.59 11.84 -9.25
N GLY A 40 -0.40 11.80 -8.65
CA GLY A 40 -0.21 12.17 -7.25
C GLY A 40 -0.40 11.04 -6.25
N LYS A 41 -0.44 9.79 -6.71
CA LYS A 41 -0.65 8.62 -5.83
C LYS A 41 0.45 8.47 -4.78
N THR A 42 1.71 8.58 -5.23
CA THR A 42 2.86 8.49 -4.32
C THR A 42 2.86 9.63 -3.31
N THR A 43 2.54 10.84 -3.76
CA THR A 43 2.41 12.00 -2.88
C THR A 43 1.36 11.76 -1.81
N LEU A 44 0.20 11.24 -2.20
CA LEU A 44 -0.88 10.93 -1.28
C LEU A 44 -0.44 9.90 -0.24
N ALA A 45 0.24 8.85 -0.68
CA ALA A 45 0.74 7.81 0.23
C ALA A 45 1.81 8.36 1.19
N LEU A 46 2.70 9.23 0.70
CA LEU A 46 3.73 9.84 1.55
C LEU A 46 3.12 10.77 2.60
N HIS A 47 2.06 11.51 2.26
CA HIS A 47 1.32 12.29 3.26
C HIS A 47 0.72 11.40 4.34
N ALA A 48 0.16 10.25 3.97
CA ALA A 48 -0.39 9.32 4.93
C ALA A 48 0.70 8.76 5.86
N ILE A 49 1.89 8.47 5.33
CA ILE A 49 3.03 8.06 6.13
C ILE A 49 3.39 9.15 7.16
N ALA A 50 3.50 10.38 6.70
CA ALA A 50 3.83 11.50 7.59
C ALA A 50 2.81 11.65 8.72
N GLU A 51 1.51 11.51 8.40
CA GLU A 51 0.45 11.60 9.40
C GLU A 51 0.52 10.44 10.40
N ALA A 52 0.80 9.22 9.93
CA ALA A 52 0.95 8.07 10.82
C ALA A 52 2.14 8.27 11.77
N GLN A 53 3.25 8.81 11.27
CA GLN A 53 4.41 9.10 12.09
C GLN A 53 4.13 10.19 13.12
N LYS A 54 3.35 11.22 12.77
CA LYS A 54 2.92 12.24 13.72
C LYS A 54 2.08 11.67 14.86
N GLN A 55 1.34 10.60 14.60
CA GLN A 55 0.57 9.90 15.63
C GLN A 55 1.43 8.96 16.50
N GLY A 56 2.74 8.94 16.26
CA GLY A 56 3.67 8.09 17.00
C GLY A 56 3.80 6.68 16.44
N GLY A 57 3.23 6.40 15.27
CA GLY A 57 3.32 5.10 14.64
C GLY A 57 4.58 4.94 13.80
N TYR A 58 4.89 3.67 13.49
CA TYR A 58 5.97 3.35 12.57
C TYR A 58 5.41 3.11 11.18
N ALA A 59 6.19 3.46 10.15
CA ALA A 59 5.78 3.36 8.76
C ALA A 59 6.80 2.56 7.96
N ALA A 60 6.31 1.84 6.95
CA ALA A 60 7.15 1.12 6.00
C ALA A 60 6.75 1.50 4.58
N PHE A 61 7.75 1.60 3.72
CA PHE A 61 7.56 1.86 2.30
C PHE A 61 8.26 0.76 1.50
N ILE A 62 7.47 -0.01 0.77
CA ILE A 62 7.99 -1.08 -0.08
C ILE A 62 8.08 -0.51 -1.49
N ASP A 63 9.30 -0.13 -1.86
CA ASP A 63 9.59 0.58 -3.11
C ASP A 63 9.94 -0.41 -4.22
N ALA A 64 8.92 -1.01 -4.80
CA ALA A 64 9.08 -2.00 -5.86
C ALA A 64 9.57 -1.38 -7.19
N GLU A 65 9.40 -0.08 -7.36
CA GLU A 65 9.87 0.64 -8.54
C GLU A 65 11.31 1.15 -8.39
N HIS A 66 11.86 1.11 -7.15
CA HIS A 66 13.18 1.67 -6.83
C HIS A 66 13.28 3.15 -7.20
N ALA A 67 12.22 3.90 -6.94
CA ALA A 67 12.06 5.27 -7.41
C ALA A 67 11.75 6.29 -6.32
N LEU A 68 11.75 5.89 -5.05
CA LEU A 68 11.48 6.84 -3.97
C LEU A 68 12.58 7.88 -3.87
N ASP A 69 12.19 9.15 -3.91
CA ASP A 69 13.09 10.27 -3.67
C ASP A 69 13.02 10.66 -2.18
N PRO A 70 14.08 10.40 -1.40
CA PRO A 70 14.07 10.74 0.03
C PRO A 70 13.92 12.24 0.30
N LYS A 71 14.45 13.09 -0.56
CA LYS A 71 14.32 14.53 -0.40
C LYS A 71 12.87 14.98 -0.54
N TYR A 72 12.18 14.42 -1.53
CA TYR A 72 10.77 14.72 -1.75
C TYR A 72 9.92 14.24 -0.58
N ALA A 73 10.15 13.01 -0.13
CA ALA A 73 9.43 12.45 1.01
C ALA A 73 9.64 13.33 2.26
N LYS A 74 10.87 13.74 2.52
CA LYS A 74 11.19 14.61 3.65
C LYS A 74 10.48 15.95 3.53
N ALA A 75 10.42 16.52 2.33
CA ALA A 75 9.73 17.79 2.09
C ALA A 75 8.24 17.70 2.40
N LEU A 76 7.64 16.52 2.23
CA LEU A 76 6.23 16.26 2.56
C LEU A 76 6.00 15.97 4.04
N GLY A 77 7.04 15.95 4.85
CA GLY A 77 6.92 15.73 6.29
C GLY A 77 7.24 14.33 6.76
N VAL A 78 7.72 13.45 5.87
CA VAL A 78 8.10 12.09 6.26
C VAL A 78 9.40 12.14 7.05
N ASP A 79 9.42 11.46 8.19
CA ASP A 79 10.64 11.22 8.96
C ASP A 79 11.37 10.03 8.32
N ILE A 80 12.32 10.34 7.45
CA ILE A 80 13.05 9.36 6.67
C ILE A 80 13.91 8.45 7.57
N ASP A 81 14.45 8.98 8.64
CA ASP A 81 15.34 8.22 9.52
C ASP A 81 14.60 7.11 10.25
N ASN A 82 13.30 7.26 10.44
CA ASN A 82 12.44 6.27 11.09
C ASN A 82 11.52 5.54 10.11
N LEU A 83 11.75 5.70 8.82
CA LEU A 83 10.99 4.99 7.80
C LEU A 83 11.68 3.66 7.48
N ILE A 84 10.91 2.57 7.53
CA ILE A 84 11.39 1.26 7.07
C ILE A 84 11.25 1.26 5.55
N LEU A 85 12.38 1.25 4.85
CA LEU A 85 12.41 1.22 3.39
C LEU A 85 12.91 -0.13 2.91
N SER A 86 12.17 -0.76 2.01
CA SER A 86 12.55 -2.01 1.38
C SER A 86 12.40 -1.90 -0.13
N GLN A 87 13.37 -2.43 -0.85
CA GLN A 87 13.38 -2.44 -2.32
C GLN A 87 13.52 -3.88 -2.80
N PRO A 88 12.42 -4.65 -2.80
CA PRO A 88 12.47 -6.05 -3.19
C PRO A 88 12.71 -6.24 -4.68
N ASP A 89 13.25 -7.40 -5.04
CA ASP A 89 13.54 -7.74 -6.44
C ASP A 89 12.39 -8.47 -7.12
N THR A 90 11.53 -9.12 -6.35
CA THR A 90 10.40 -9.90 -6.88
C THR A 90 9.11 -9.56 -6.19
N GLY A 91 7.99 -9.85 -6.85
CA GLY A 91 6.66 -9.69 -6.25
C GLY A 91 6.45 -10.58 -5.03
N GLU A 92 6.93 -11.82 -5.09
CA GLU A 92 6.83 -12.75 -3.96
C GLU A 92 7.57 -12.21 -2.74
N GLN A 93 8.77 -11.70 -2.92
CA GLN A 93 9.57 -11.12 -1.85
C GLN A 93 8.88 -9.90 -1.24
N ALA A 94 8.34 -9.03 -2.08
CA ALA A 94 7.63 -7.83 -1.63
C ALA A 94 6.43 -8.21 -0.74
N LEU A 95 5.62 -9.15 -1.20
CA LEU A 95 4.41 -9.54 -0.50
C LEU A 95 4.72 -10.30 0.79
N GLU A 96 5.80 -11.07 0.81
CA GLU A 96 6.28 -11.71 2.04
C GLU A 96 6.70 -10.68 3.07
N ILE A 97 7.42 -9.64 2.66
CA ILE A 97 7.82 -8.55 3.55
C ILE A 97 6.58 -7.86 4.13
N VAL A 98 5.60 -7.54 3.29
CA VAL A 98 4.35 -6.91 3.74
C VAL A 98 3.66 -7.79 4.78
N GLU A 99 3.54 -9.09 4.52
CA GLU A 99 2.91 -10.01 5.45
C GLU A 99 3.61 -10.04 6.80
N GLN A 100 4.94 -10.12 6.80
CA GLN A 100 5.72 -10.13 8.03
C GLN A 100 5.53 -8.84 8.83
N LEU A 101 5.53 -7.70 8.15
CA LEU A 101 5.31 -6.40 8.80
C LEU A 101 3.91 -6.30 9.40
N VAL A 102 2.89 -6.77 8.69
CA VAL A 102 1.52 -6.80 9.20
C VAL A 102 1.42 -7.71 10.43
N ARG A 103 1.99 -8.90 10.34
CA ARG A 103 1.95 -9.88 11.45
C ARG A 103 2.65 -9.39 12.71
N SER A 104 3.66 -8.54 12.56
CA SER A 104 4.37 -7.99 13.73
C SER A 104 3.49 -7.08 14.57
N ASN A 105 2.43 -6.53 14.00
CA ASN A 105 1.53 -5.55 14.62
C ASN A 105 2.27 -4.33 15.18
N ALA A 106 3.49 -4.08 14.69
CA ALA A 106 4.32 -2.96 15.13
C ALA A 106 4.28 -1.78 14.16
N ILE A 107 3.76 -1.99 12.96
CA ILE A 107 3.78 -1.00 11.88
C ILE A 107 2.37 -0.44 11.68
N SER A 108 2.23 0.87 11.74
CA SER A 108 0.93 1.52 11.59
C SER A 108 0.48 1.60 10.14
N ILE A 109 1.42 1.83 9.23
CA ILE A 109 1.12 1.98 7.81
C ILE A 109 2.22 1.34 6.98
N ILE A 110 1.82 0.62 5.94
CA ILE A 110 2.70 -0.02 4.98
C ILE A 110 2.24 0.42 3.60
N VAL A 111 3.12 1.05 2.83
CA VAL A 111 2.83 1.47 1.46
C VAL A 111 3.61 0.58 0.50
N ILE A 112 2.96 0.09 -0.53
CA ILE A 112 3.55 -0.69 -1.60
C ILE A 112 3.41 0.10 -2.91
N ASP A 113 4.52 0.56 -3.44
CA ASP A 113 4.56 1.36 -4.67
C ASP A 113 5.46 0.67 -5.71
N SER A 114 4.96 0.09 -6.71
CA SER A 114 3.55 -0.03 -7.08
C SER A 114 3.25 -1.49 -7.44
N VAL A 115 1.96 -1.82 -7.48
CA VAL A 115 1.51 -3.16 -7.85
C VAL A 115 2.03 -3.57 -9.23
N ALA A 116 2.07 -2.63 -10.18
CA ALA A 116 2.55 -2.89 -11.55
C ALA A 116 4.02 -3.33 -11.58
N ALA A 117 4.82 -2.94 -10.60
CA ALA A 117 6.23 -3.30 -10.52
C ALA A 117 6.48 -4.61 -9.74
N LEU A 118 5.44 -5.25 -9.23
CA LEU A 118 5.56 -6.53 -8.54
C LEU A 118 5.68 -7.66 -9.56
N VAL A 119 6.90 -7.86 -10.05
CA VAL A 119 7.19 -8.85 -11.09
C VAL A 119 7.39 -10.21 -10.44
N PRO A 120 6.66 -11.25 -10.88
CA PRO A 120 6.87 -12.60 -10.37
C PRO A 120 8.29 -13.10 -10.64
N LYS A 121 8.82 -13.91 -9.72
CA LYS A 121 10.15 -14.47 -9.84
C LYS A 121 10.33 -15.26 -11.15
N ALA A 122 9.31 -16.00 -11.55
CA ALA A 122 9.36 -16.79 -12.78
C ALA A 122 9.64 -15.93 -14.02
N GLU A 123 9.10 -14.71 -14.05
CA GLU A 123 9.35 -13.78 -15.15
C GLU A 123 10.78 -13.25 -15.12
N ILE A 124 11.30 -12.92 -13.95
CA ILE A 124 12.67 -12.44 -13.77
C ILE A 124 13.69 -13.52 -14.19
N ASP A 125 13.40 -14.76 -13.86
CA ASP A 125 14.29 -15.89 -14.20
C ASP A 125 14.28 -16.25 -15.69
N GLY A 126 13.54 -15.47 -16.51
CA GLY A 126 13.51 -15.69 -17.94
C GLY A 126 12.57 -16.80 -18.39
N ASP A 127 11.67 -17.22 -17.52
CA ASP A 127 10.66 -18.23 -17.85
C ASP A 127 9.56 -17.57 -18.67
N MET A 128 9.88 -17.34 -19.93
CA MET A 128 9.05 -16.55 -20.84
C MET A 128 7.90 -17.38 -21.39
N GLY A 129 6.69 -17.02 -21.05
CA GLY A 129 5.50 -17.65 -21.55
C GLY A 129 4.30 -16.72 -21.46
N ASP A 130 3.20 -17.13 -22.09
CA ASP A 130 1.96 -16.35 -22.11
C ASP A 130 1.30 -16.26 -20.74
N ALA A 131 1.83 -16.96 -19.76
CA ALA A 131 1.25 -17.05 -18.42
C ALA A 131 1.62 -15.89 -17.48
N HIS A 132 2.48 -14.96 -17.90
CA HIS A 132 3.04 -13.95 -17.00
C HIS A 132 1.99 -13.00 -16.43
N VAL A 133 1.07 -12.54 -17.25
CA VAL A 133 -0.03 -11.66 -16.79
C VAL A 133 -0.90 -12.39 -15.76
N GLY A 134 -1.22 -13.66 -16.05
CA GLY A 134 -1.97 -14.49 -15.12
C GLY A 134 -1.23 -14.77 -13.83
N LEU A 135 0.09 -14.92 -13.88
CA LEU A 135 0.92 -15.15 -12.70
C LEU A 135 0.89 -13.94 -11.76
N GLN A 136 1.01 -12.73 -12.30
CA GLN A 136 0.96 -11.52 -11.46
C GLN A 136 -0.41 -11.38 -10.80
N ALA A 137 -1.48 -11.53 -11.56
CA ALA A 137 -2.84 -11.45 -11.02
C ALA A 137 -3.07 -12.51 -9.92
N ARG A 138 -2.60 -13.73 -10.16
CA ARG A 138 -2.73 -14.83 -9.19
C ARG A 138 -1.95 -14.53 -7.92
N LEU A 139 -0.72 -14.03 -8.05
CA LEU A 139 0.13 -13.65 -6.94
C LEU A 139 -0.57 -12.60 -6.08
N MET A 140 -1.12 -11.56 -6.70
CA MET A 140 -1.84 -10.51 -6.00
C MET A 140 -3.10 -11.02 -5.32
N SER A 141 -3.88 -11.84 -6.00
CA SER A 141 -5.11 -12.40 -5.42
C SER A 141 -4.83 -13.26 -4.19
N GLN A 142 -3.80 -14.09 -4.25
CA GLN A 142 -3.40 -14.93 -3.12
C GLN A 142 -2.92 -14.08 -1.95
N ALA A 143 -2.11 -13.06 -2.24
CA ALA A 143 -1.60 -12.16 -1.21
C ALA A 143 -2.70 -11.38 -0.53
N MET A 144 -3.67 -10.87 -1.29
CA MET A 144 -4.79 -10.11 -0.74
C MET A 144 -5.65 -10.95 0.18
N ARG A 145 -5.93 -12.20 -0.19
CA ARG A 145 -6.69 -13.10 0.66
C ARG A 145 -5.97 -13.37 1.98
N LYS A 146 -4.67 -13.63 1.90
CA LYS A 146 -3.85 -13.93 3.06
C LYS A 146 -3.73 -12.71 3.98
N LEU A 147 -3.44 -11.55 3.41
CA LEU A 147 -3.30 -10.31 4.17
C LEU A 147 -4.61 -9.87 4.81
N SER A 148 -5.72 -10.01 4.11
CA SER A 148 -7.03 -9.61 4.62
C SER A 148 -7.38 -10.32 5.93
N GLY A 149 -7.08 -11.61 6.00
CA GLY A 149 -7.33 -12.40 7.21
C GLY A 149 -6.45 -11.99 8.40
N VAL A 150 -5.25 -11.49 8.13
CA VAL A 150 -4.30 -11.10 9.18
C VAL A 150 -4.50 -9.66 9.59
N ILE A 151 -4.62 -8.75 8.61
CA ILE A 151 -4.60 -7.31 8.86
C ILE A 151 -5.81 -6.84 9.67
N SER A 152 -6.95 -7.49 9.50
CA SER A 152 -8.17 -7.13 10.23
C SER A 152 -8.03 -7.27 11.75
N LYS A 153 -7.04 -8.04 12.20
CA LYS A 153 -6.74 -8.27 13.61
C LYS A 153 -5.65 -7.34 14.14
N THR A 154 -5.20 -6.41 13.32
CA THR A 154 -4.10 -5.51 13.65
C THR A 154 -4.56 -4.06 13.57
N ASN A 155 -3.70 -3.15 14.02
CA ASN A 155 -3.90 -1.71 13.85
C ASN A 155 -3.12 -1.18 12.63
N SER A 156 -2.72 -2.05 11.72
CA SER A 156 -1.98 -1.68 10.52
C SER A 156 -2.92 -1.32 9.38
N THR A 157 -2.46 -0.40 8.54
CA THR A 157 -3.10 -0.08 7.27
C THR A 157 -2.11 -0.39 6.16
N ALA A 158 -2.52 -1.16 5.15
CA ALA A 158 -1.71 -1.43 3.99
C ALA A 158 -2.28 -0.69 2.78
N ILE A 159 -1.45 0.13 2.14
CA ILE A 159 -1.82 0.92 0.97
C ILE A 159 -1.08 0.38 -0.24
N PHE A 160 -1.82 -0.13 -1.21
CA PHE A 160 -1.28 -0.59 -2.49
C PHE A 160 -1.52 0.48 -3.54
N ILE A 161 -0.44 0.96 -4.16
CA ILE A 161 -0.53 1.91 -5.26
C ILE A 161 -0.58 1.13 -6.56
N ASN A 162 -1.63 1.40 -7.36
CA ASN A 162 -1.83 0.71 -8.63
C ASN A 162 -1.98 1.73 -9.77
N GLN A 163 -1.25 1.49 -10.85
CA GLN A 163 -1.31 2.34 -12.03
C GLN A 163 -2.40 1.83 -12.96
N ILE A 164 -3.54 2.53 -12.98
CA ILE A 164 -4.66 2.24 -13.88
C ILE A 164 -4.91 3.52 -14.67
N ARG A 165 -4.78 3.45 -15.99
CA ARG A 165 -4.80 4.63 -16.87
C ARG A 165 -6.13 5.37 -16.93
N GLU A 166 -7.24 4.66 -16.74
CA GLU A 166 -8.58 5.19 -17.00
C GLU A 166 -9.33 5.61 -15.76
N LYS A 167 -8.81 5.33 -14.57
CA LYS A 167 -9.50 5.61 -13.31
C LYS A 167 -8.57 6.21 -12.30
N VAL A 168 -9.12 7.11 -11.48
CA VAL A 168 -8.46 7.64 -10.29
C VAL A 168 -9.38 7.38 -9.12
N GLY A 169 -8.83 6.86 -8.03
CA GLY A 169 -9.66 6.64 -6.86
C GLY A 169 -8.94 5.92 -5.73
N VAL A 170 -9.70 5.72 -4.68
CA VAL A 170 -9.27 4.99 -3.49
C VAL A 170 -10.32 3.95 -3.19
N MET A 171 -9.90 2.69 -3.02
CA MET A 171 -10.79 1.61 -2.65
C MET A 171 -10.37 1.00 -1.34
N PHE A 172 -11.34 0.67 -0.50
CA PHE A 172 -11.12 -0.16 0.67
C PHE A 172 -11.37 -1.60 0.24
N GLY A 173 -10.31 -2.43 0.33
CA GLY A 173 -10.39 -3.76 -0.19
C GLY A 173 -10.76 -4.80 0.85
N SER A 174 -11.71 -5.65 0.48
CA SER A 174 -11.70 -7.04 0.89
C SER A 174 -11.12 -7.84 -0.28
N PRO A 175 -10.71 -9.11 -0.09
CA PRO A 175 -10.13 -9.88 -1.18
C PRO A 175 -11.02 -9.99 -2.42
N GLU A 176 -12.33 -9.93 -2.23
CA GLU A 176 -13.30 -10.04 -3.32
C GLU A 176 -13.46 -8.75 -4.13
N THR A 177 -13.01 -7.63 -3.58
CA THR A 177 -13.21 -6.31 -4.21
C THR A 177 -11.92 -5.67 -4.68
N THR A 178 -10.78 -6.32 -4.53
CA THR A 178 -9.52 -5.77 -4.99
C THR A 178 -9.40 -5.86 -6.50
N SER A 179 -8.80 -4.86 -7.10
CA SER A 179 -8.62 -4.81 -8.56
C SER A 179 -7.57 -5.79 -9.05
N GLY A 180 -6.79 -6.38 -8.18
CA GLY A 180 -5.85 -7.43 -8.53
C GLY A 180 -6.52 -8.76 -8.83
N GLY A 181 -7.79 -8.85 -8.55
CA GLY A 181 -8.58 -10.05 -8.82
C GLY A 181 -9.21 -10.07 -10.17
#